data_428d17f7d0ac811424dcf77966147892
#
_entry.id   428d17f7d0ac811424dcf77966147892
#
_cell.length_a   1.000
_cell.length_b   1.000
_cell.length_c   1.000
_cell.angle_alpha   90.00
_cell.angle_beta   90.00
_cell.angle_gamma   90.00
#
_symmetry.space_group_name_H-M   'P 1'
#
loop_
_entity.id
_entity.type
_entity.pdbx_description
1 polymer ?
#
loop_
_entity_poly.entity_id
_entity_poly.type
_entity_poly.pdbx_seq_one_letter_code
_entity_poly.pdbx_strand_id
1 'polypeptide(L)' 'TKPRITDTESQTELIRLRRQMKEVVEQEDYEKASQIRDQIRQIEGEGSASE' A
#
# COMPACT_ATOMS: atom_id res chain seq x y z
N THR A 1 11.78 17.73 2.54
CA THR A 1 11.62 17.38 2.26
C THR A 1 10.87 16.57 2.06
N LYS A 2 10.38 16.00 2.37
CA LYS A 2 9.79 15.31 2.13
C LYS A 2 8.77 14.93 2.37
N PRO A 3 8.24 14.69 1.95
CA PRO A 3 7.06 14.40 1.98
C PRO A 3 6.60 13.45 2.81
N ARG A 4 5.54 13.26 2.86
CA ARG A 4 5.09 12.52 3.68
C ARG A 4 3.95 11.91 3.13
N ILE A 5 3.21 11.27 3.73
CA ILE A 5 2.05 10.68 3.32
C ILE A 5 1.07 11.61 2.76
N THR A 6 1.10 12.79 3.15
CA THR A 6 0.16 13.73 2.64
C THR A 6 0.47 14.05 1.22
N ASP A 7 1.55 13.56 0.73
CA ASP A 7 1.90 13.87 -0.61
C ASP A 7 0.94 13.24 -1.60
N THR A 8 0.67 13.93 -2.67
CA THR A 8 -0.23 13.40 -3.67
C THR A 8 0.32 12.12 -4.26
N GLU A 9 1.61 12.07 -4.42
CA GLU A 9 2.23 10.88 -4.98
C GLU A 9 2.00 9.67 -4.09
N SER A 10 2.13 9.87 -2.82
CA SER A 10 1.93 8.77 -1.90
C SER A 10 0.50 8.30 -1.98
N GLN A 11 -0.43 9.22 -2.08
CA GLN A 11 -1.81 8.83 -2.15
C GLN A 11 -2.10 8.08 -3.43
N THR A 12 -1.54 8.54 -4.52
CA THR A 12 -1.76 7.87 -5.77
C THR A 12 -1.21 6.45 -5.69
N GLU A 13 -0.07 6.31 -5.09
CA GLU A 13 0.53 5.02 -4.97
C GLU A 13 -0.31 4.09 -4.12
N LEU A 14 -0.86 4.62 -3.05
CA LEU A 14 -1.71 3.82 -2.20
C LEU A 14 -2.92 3.33 -2.96
N ILE A 15 -3.54 4.20 -3.71
CA ILE A 15 -4.70 3.80 -4.46
C ILE A 15 -4.34 2.71 -5.46
N ARG A 16 -3.21 2.87 -6.11
CA ARG A 16 -2.77 1.87 -7.04
C ARG A 16 -2.54 0.53 -6.37
N LEU A 17 -1.84 0.54 -5.28
CA LEU A 17 -1.56 -0.68 -4.57
C LEU A 17 -2.83 -1.34 -4.09
N ARG A 18 -3.76 -0.56 -3.60
CA ARG A 18 -5.00 -1.13 -3.13
C ARG A 18 -5.75 -1.79 -4.25
N ARG A 19 -5.69 -1.17 -5.42
CA ARG A 19 -6.36 -1.74 -6.55
C ARG A 19 -5.72 -3.06 -6.93
N GLN A 20 -4.42 -3.07 -6.99
CA GLN A 20 -3.72 -4.29 -7.32
C GLN A 20 -4.02 -5.37 -6.32
N MET A 21 -4.06 -4.99 -5.05
CA MET A 21 -4.31 -5.96 -4.04
C MET A 21 -5.66 -6.62 -4.26
N LYS A 22 -6.64 -5.81 -4.59
CA LYS A 22 -7.96 -6.33 -4.80
C LYS A 22 -7.95 -7.32 -5.95
N GLU A 23 -7.22 -7.02 -7.00
CA GLU A 23 -7.18 -7.89 -8.14
C GLU A 23 -6.50 -9.21 -7.84
N VAL A 24 -5.37 -9.15 -7.17
CA VAL A 24 -4.67 -10.38 -6.88
C VAL A 24 -5.45 -11.24 -5.90
N VAL A 25 -6.19 -10.61 -5.02
CA VAL A 25 -7.00 -11.38 -4.09
C VAL A 25 -8.11 -12.08 -4.84
N GLU A 26 -8.67 -11.41 -5.83
CA GLU A 26 -9.71 -12.03 -6.62
C GLU A 26 -9.16 -13.22 -7.40
N GLN A 27 -7.91 -13.14 -7.76
CA GLN A 27 -7.28 -14.25 -8.43
C GLN A 27 -6.74 -15.26 -7.43
N GLU A 28 -6.96 -14.98 -6.18
CA GLU A 28 -6.48 -15.86 -5.13
C GLU A 28 -4.97 -15.96 -5.12
N ASP A 29 -4.32 -14.90 -5.55
CA ASP A 29 -2.88 -14.86 -5.56
C ASP A 29 -2.43 -14.25 -4.25
N TYR A 30 -2.53 -14.99 -3.20
CA TYR A 30 -2.28 -14.45 -1.87
C TYR A 30 -0.82 -14.10 -1.65
N GLU A 31 0.05 -14.73 -2.37
CA GLU A 31 1.45 -14.42 -2.24
C GLU A 31 1.70 -13.00 -2.67
N LYS A 32 1.18 -12.63 -3.82
CA LYS A 32 1.34 -11.29 -4.30
C LYS A 32 0.59 -10.33 -3.42
N ALA A 33 -0.57 -10.73 -2.97
CA ALA A 33 -1.35 -9.87 -2.10
C ALA A 33 -0.55 -9.52 -0.87
N SER A 34 0.18 -10.47 -0.38
CA SER A 34 0.97 -10.25 0.80
C SER A 34 2.05 -9.20 0.55
N GLN A 35 2.68 -9.29 -0.59
CA GLN A 35 3.71 -8.34 -0.93
C GLN A 35 3.14 -6.95 -1.12
N ILE A 36 2.02 -6.87 -1.80
CA ILE A 36 1.41 -5.57 -2.02
C ILE A 36 0.99 -4.99 -0.69
N ARG A 37 0.48 -5.82 0.18
CA ARG A 37 0.05 -5.37 1.47
C ARG A 37 1.23 -4.78 2.24
N ASP A 38 2.38 -5.41 2.12
CA ASP A 38 3.56 -4.91 2.78
C ASP A 38 3.91 -3.53 2.28
N GLN A 39 3.81 -3.33 0.98
CA GLN A 39 4.11 -2.04 0.43
C GLN A 39 3.13 -0.99 0.93
N ILE A 40 1.88 -1.33 0.98
CA ILE A 40 0.89 -0.39 1.48
C ILE A 40 1.24 -0.04 2.92
N ARG A 41 1.64 -1.02 3.68
CA ARG A 41 1.99 -0.79 5.06
C ARG A 41 3.16 0.15 5.18
N GLN A 42 4.13 0.00 4.32
CA GLN A 42 5.28 0.86 4.39
C GLN A 42 4.89 2.30 4.16
N ILE A 43 3.97 2.53 3.26
CA ILE A 43 3.56 3.89 3.01
C ILE A 43 2.72 4.43 4.14
N GLU A 44 1.75 3.67 4.57
CA GLU A 44 0.91 4.13 5.65
C GLU A 44 1.56 3.96 6.99
N GLY A 45 2.25 2.88 7.12
CA GLY A 45 2.78 2.52 8.39
C GLY A 45 3.80 3.46 8.93
N GLU A 46 4.44 4.16 8.02
CA GLU A 46 5.38 5.05 8.50
C GLU A 46 4.80 5.86 9.57
N GLY A 47 3.69 6.29 9.41
CA GLY A 47 3.11 7.10 10.43
C GLY A 47 2.40 6.32 11.46
N SER A 48 1.74 5.32 11.13
CA SER A 48 0.93 4.68 12.11
C SER A 48 1.65 3.72 12.90
N ALA A 49 2.48 3.27 12.43
CA ALA A 49 3.12 2.36 13.20
C ALA A 49 2.72 1.97 14.37
N SER A 50 2.57 2.02 14.79
CA SER A 50 2.19 1.68 15.76
C SER A 50 1.93 0.99 16.33
N GLU A 51 1.96 0.62 16.43
CA GLU A 51 1.63 0.02 17.02
C GLU A 51 1.61 -0.23 17.24
#